data_8aa32bfe932a44201b9de69a0dc9b51f
#
_entry.id   8aa32bfe932a44201b9de69a0dc9b51f
#
_cell.length_a   1.000
_cell.length_b   1.000
_cell.length_c   1.000
_cell.angle_alpha   90.00
_cell.angle_beta   90.00
_cell.angle_gamma   90.00
#
_symmetry.space_group_name_H-M   'P 1'
#
loop_
_entity.id
_entity.type
_entity.pdbx_description
1 polymer ?
#
loop_
_entity_poly.entity_id
_entity_poly.type
_entity_poly.pdbx_seq_one_letter_code
_entity_poly.pdbx_strand_id
1 'polypeptide(L)'
;MKNETYKFKRYILGLLIILSVMTVSKAFGNENGNTNIRQPETSHYEKLLQIDGKPQPGNETLDALKFPLSEWGGLYSWKLLKTYYATKPIDAFQKYEVPANSSKRTRAELDYMLELQRTRSAEELAWCLKIADIYYDPMNINPTNPKYNQNRDNLFYLGRGLGSWYARENLPQTTELLSRVVHDSMVYMVEFKLKYARPRPYAVEPRLKIEKPLPHGSFPSGHSFNSYVNAEILARLAPERRADLMNAAQEFAWSRELLGVHYPSDSEASRIWAAQFVKFLFENKQFVRDFEAVKKEWAQKRPK
;
A
#
# COMPACT_ATOMS: atom_id res chain seq x y z
N MET A 1 46.37 55.27 5.44
CA MET A 1 46.68 54.67 6.76
C MET A 1 45.35 54.33 7.40
N LYS A 2 45.04 53.13 7.53
CA LYS A 2 44.22 52.30 8.44
C LYS A 2 43.66 51.10 7.68
N ASN A 3 44.22 49.94 7.99
CA ASN A 3 43.78 48.61 7.56
C ASN A 3 42.43 48.31 8.15
N GLU A 4 41.46 47.90 7.31
CA GLU A 4 40.31 47.14 7.77
C GLU A 4 40.40 45.72 7.22
N THR A 5 40.71 44.80 8.12
CA THR A 5 40.73 43.38 7.92
C THR A 5 39.28 42.86 7.85
N TYR A 6 38.83 42.40 6.69
CA TYR A 6 37.60 41.67 6.53
C TYR A 6 37.74 40.29 7.17
N LYS A 7 37.05 40.07 8.29
CA LYS A 7 36.88 38.75 8.91
C LYS A 7 35.88 37.95 8.10
N PHE A 8 36.37 36.98 7.31
CA PHE A 8 35.56 35.92 6.72
C PHE A 8 35.03 35.00 7.83
N LYS A 9 33.76 35.10 8.18
CA LYS A 9 33.08 34.06 8.97
C LYS A 9 32.88 32.84 8.09
N ARG A 10 33.69 31.81 8.28
CA ARG A 10 33.44 30.45 7.76
C ARG A 10 32.21 29.89 8.45
N TYR A 11 31.09 29.80 7.73
CA TYR A 11 29.98 28.94 8.12
C TYR A 11 30.41 27.52 7.80
N ILE A 12 30.77 26.78 8.83
CA ILE A 12 30.89 25.33 8.77
C ILE A 12 29.49 24.80 8.69
N LEU A 13 29.06 24.44 7.47
CA LEU A 13 27.85 23.69 7.24
C LEU A 13 28.12 22.27 7.75
N GLY A 14 27.66 22.00 8.98
CA GLY A 14 27.75 20.68 9.56
C GLY A 14 26.87 19.73 8.76
N LEU A 15 27.51 18.88 7.94
CA LEU A 15 26.90 17.74 7.32
C LEU A 15 26.58 16.73 8.44
N LEU A 16 25.36 16.79 8.98
CA LEU A 16 24.83 15.74 9.84
C LEU A 16 24.60 14.52 8.94
N ILE A 17 25.59 13.66 8.85
CA ILE A 17 25.41 12.28 8.39
C ILE A 17 24.57 11.60 9.47
N ILE A 18 23.27 11.54 9.27
CA ILE A 18 22.40 10.69 10.07
C ILE A 18 22.74 9.25 9.65
N LEU A 19 23.59 8.59 10.41
CA LEU A 19 23.72 7.13 10.38
C LEU A 19 22.36 6.58 10.86
N SER A 20 21.46 6.26 9.93
CA SER A 20 20.28 5.49 10.26
C SER A 20 20.74 4.09 10.66
N VAL A 21 20.63 3.78 11.94
CA VAL A 21 20.79 2.41 12.44
C VAL A 21 19.65 1.59 11.83
N MET A 22 19.96 0.84 10.78
CA MET A 22 19.04 -0.14 10.22
C MET A 22 18.79 -1.22 11.26
N THR A 23 17.69 -1.13 11.99
CA THR A 23 17.18 -2.26 12.77
C THR A 23 16.64 -3.27 11.76
N VAL A 24 17.41 -4.30 11.46
CA VAL A 24 16.96 -5.46 10.70
C VAL A 24 15.93 -6.18 11.57
N SER A 25 14.66 -5.80 11.41
CA SER A 25 13.56 -6.58 11.95
C SER A 25 13.54 -7.91 11.18
N LYS A 26 13.75 -9.03 11.88
CA LYS A 26 13.50 -10.40 11.36
C LYS A 26 11.99 -10.65 11.28
N ALA A 27 11.25 -9.76 10.66
CA ALA A 27 9.85 -9.95 10.38
C ALA A 27 9.74 -10.82 9.14
N PHE A 28 9.16 -12.00 9.29
CA PHE A 28 8.86 -12.96 8.23
C PHE A 28 10.10 -13.39 7.41
N GLY A 29 10.74 -14.47 7.82
CA GLY A 29 11.82 -15.08 7.07
C GLY A 29 11.45 -15.18 5.60
N ASN A 30 12.25 -14.54 4.76
CA ASN A 30 12.15 -14.66 3.32
C ASN A 30 12.28 -16.15 2.99
N GLU A 31 11.36 -16.73 2.21
CA GLU A 31 11.42 -18.13 1.77
C GLU A 31 12.74 -18.48 1.08
N ASN A 32 13.54 -17.47 0.70
CA ASN A 32 14.84 -17.60 0.05
C ASN A 32 16.04 -17.12 0.92
N GLY A 33 15.85 -16.83 2.21
CA GLY A 33 16.96 -16.44 3.11
C GLY A 33 17.69 -15.12 2.75
N ASN A 34 17.19 -14.32 1.83
CA ASN A 34 17.84 -13.11 1.36
C ASN A 34 17.48 -11.92 2.27
N THR A 35 18.45 -11.48 3.08
CA THR A 35 18.31 -10.43 4.09
C THR A 35 18.61 -9.02 3.55
N ASN A 36 18.79 -8.86 2.24
CA ASN A 36 19.29 -7.61 1.65
C ASN A 36 18.21 -6.63 1.21
N ILE A 37 16.92 -6.92 1.47
CA ILE A 37 15.83 -5.99 1.16
C ILE A 37 15.70 -5.00 2.31
N ARG A 38 15.84 -3.72 2.00
CA ARG A 38 15.63 -2.65 2.98
C ARG A 38 14.20 -2.69 3.52
N GLN A 39 14.07 -2.42 4.81
CA GLN A 39 12.75 -2.24 5.42
C GLN A 39 12.35 -0.76 5.37
N PRO A 40 11.10 -0.44 5.03
CA PRO A 40 10.62 0.93 5.02
C PRO A 40 10.64 1.52 6.45
N GLU A 41 11.14 2.75 6.58
CA GLU A 41 11.09 3.48 7.85
C GLU A 41 9.69 4.06 8.06
N THR A 42 9.00 3.64 9.11
CA THR A 42 7.66 4.16 9.49
C THR A 42 7.68 5.68 9.72
N SER A 43 8.77 6.20 10.28
CA SER A 43 9.00 7.62 10.52
C SER A 43 9.00 8.48 9.24
N HIS A 44 9.16 7.86 8.08
CA HIS A 44 9.20 8.58 6.82
C HIS A 44 7.84 9.19 6.45
N TYR A 45 6.76 8.43 6.58
CA TYR A 45 5.40 8.94 6.31
C TYR A 45 5.03 10.08 7.27
N GLU A 46 5.39 9.96 8.55
CA GLU A 46 5.14 11.01 9.54
C GLU A 46 5.81 12.33 9.17
N LYS A 47 7.05 12.29 8.68
CA LYS A 47 7.78 13.48 8.21
C LYS A 47 7.12 14.10 6.98
N LEU A 48 6.72 13.29 5.99
CA LEU A 48 6.06 13.77 4.78
C LEU A 48 4.69 14.40 5.08
N LEU A 49 3.93 13.85 6.03
CA LEU A 49 2.62 14.38 6.41
C LEU A 49 2.69 15.80 7.02
N GLN A 50 3.84 16.19 7.58
CA GLN A 50 4.04 17.55 8.14
C GLN A 50 4.33 18.59 7.07
N ILE A 51 4.65 18.19 5.85
CA ILE A 51 4.92 19.12 4.74
C ILE A 51 3.60 19.62 4.16
N ASP A 52 3.56 20.88 3.77
CA ASP A 52 2.38 21.53 3.20
C ASP A 52 1.92 20.83 1.90
N GLY A 53 0.66 20.39 1.91
CA GLY A 53 -0.01 19.72 0.78
C GLY A 53 -0.82 20.66 -0.11
N LYS A 54 -0.84 21.98 0.16
CA LYS A 54 -1.64 22.95 -0.59
C LYS A 54 -1.03 23.24 -1.96
N PRO A 55 -1.88 23.65 -2.95
CA PRO A 55 -1.41 24.10 -4.26
C PRO A 55 -0.40 25.25 -4.14
N GLN A 56 0.60 25.25 -5.01
CA GLN A 56 1.53 26.38 -5.11
C GLN A 56 1.04 27.35 -6.19
N PRO A 57 1.06 28.67 -5.93
CA PRO A 57 0.63 29.69 -6.90
C PRO A 57 1.34 29.55 -8.26
N GLY A 58 0.63 29.82 -9.35
CA GLY A 58 1.15 29.74 -10.72
C GLY A 58 1.28 28.32 -11.28
N ASN A 59 0.69 27.32 -10.62
CA ASN A 59 0.73 25.92 -11.05
C ASN A 59 -0.66 25.32 -11.32
N GLU A 60 -1.64 26.15 -11.67
CA GLU A 60 -3.04 25.75 -11.83
C GLU A 60 -3.20 24.63 -12.88
N THR A 61 -2.43 24.68 -13.97
CA THR A 61 -2.42 23.63 -15.00
C THR A 61 -1.95 22.29 -14.46
N LEU A 62 -0.90 22.29 -13.64
CA LEU A 62 -0.39 21.05 -13.00
C LEU A 62 -1.40 20.51 -11.99
N ASP A 63 -2.03 21.38 -11.20
CA ASP A 63 -3.01 20.96 -10.19
C ASP A 63 -4.32 20.50 -10.81
N ALA A 64 -4.67 20.97 -12.00
CA ALA A 64 -5.81 20.51 -12.78
C ALA A 64 -5.60 19.12 -13.41
N LEU A 65 -4.36 18.64 -13.46
CA LEU A 65 -4.05 17.33 -14.06
C LEU A 65 -4.76 16.20 -13.29
N LYS A 66 -5.53 15.40 -14.02
CA LYS A 66 -6.24 14.22 -13.51
C LYS A 66 -5.93 13.01 -14.37
N PHE A 67 -6.05 11.82 -13.79
CA PHE A 67 -5.99 10.61 -14.60
C PHE A 67 -7.24 10.54 -15.52
N PRO A 68 -7.05 10.48 -16.84
CA PRO A 68 -8.17 10.60 -17.78
C PRO A 68 -9.06 9.35 -17.75
N LEU A 69 -10.37 9.54 -17.71
CA LEU A 69 -11.34 8.44 -17.65
C LEU A 69 -11.26 7.55 -18.91
N SER A 70 -10.89 8.12 -20.06
CA SER A 70 -10.71 7.39 -21.32
C SER A 70 -9.59 6.35 -21.30
N GLU A 71 -8.64 6.47 -20.37
CA GLU A 71 -7.51 5.54 -20.22
C GLU A 71 -7.78 4.43 -19.17
N TRP A 72 -8.97 4.40 -18.58
CA TRP A 72 -9.32 3.34 -17.64
C TRP A 72 -9.44 2.00 -18.34
N GLY A 73 -8.70 1.00 -17.82
CA GLY A 73 -8.78 -0.38 -18.26
C GLY A 73 -9.94 -1.16 -17.62
N GLY A 74 -9.86 -2.47 -17.66
CA GLY A 74 -10.89 -3.39 -17.17
C GLY A 74 -11.32 -3.19 -15.72
N LEU A 75 -10.48 -2.59 -14.87
CA LEU A 75 -10.85 -2.27 -13.48
C LEU A 75 -12.08 -1.36 -13.38
N TYR A 76 -12.36 -0.55 -14.39
CA TYR A 76 -13.53 0.32 -14.38
C TYR A 76 -14.84 -0.47 -14.18
N SER A 77 -14.93 -1.67 -14.72
CA SER A 77 -16.11 -2.53 -14.57
C SER A 77 -16.31 -3.05 -13.15
N TRP A 78 -15.28 -3.07 -12.31
CA TRP A 78 -15.38 -3.56 -10.93
C TRP A 78 -16.29 -2.71 -10.05
N LYS A 79 -16.52 -1.44 -10.39
CA LYS A 79 -17.54 -0.60 -9.72
C LYS A 79 -18.95 -1.15 -9.80
N LEU A 80 -19.23 -2.06 -10.75
CA LEU A 80 -20.55 -2.69 -10.95
C LEU A 80 -20.71 -3.97 -10.13
N LEU A 81 -19.64 -4.47 -9.52
CA LEU A 81 -19.67 -5.66 -8.68
C LEU A 81 -20.42 -5.37 -7.38
N LYS A 82 -21.23 -6.33 -6.96
CA LYS A 82 -21.90 -6.27 -5.65
C LYS A 82 -20.93 -6.68 -4.55
N THR A 83 -20.95 -5.94 -3.46
CA THR A 83 -20.20 -6.29 -2.24
C THR A 83 -20.88 -7.40 -1.46
N TYR A 84 -20.11 -8.20 -0.74
CA TYR A 84 -20.59 -9.27 0.15
C TYR A 84 -20.98 -8.75 1.54
N TYR A 85 -20.11 -7.91 2.11
CA TYR A 85 -20.20 -7.43 3.49
C TYR A 85 -20.27 -5.92 3.61
N ALA A 86 -19.52 -5.23 2.77
CA ALA A 86 -19.36 -3.78 2.86
C ALA A 86 -20.61 -3.06 2.34
N THR A 87 -21.17 -2.18 3.16
CA THR A 87 -22.44 -1.46 2.85
C THR A 87 -22.33 0.04 3.03
N LYS A 88 -21.28 0.54 3.67
CA LYS A 88 -21.09 1.98 3.90
C LYS A 88 -20.67 2.66 2.59
N PRO A 89 -21.20 3.85 2.25
CA PRO A 89 -20.68 4.60 1.10
C PRO A 89 -19.26 5.08 1.37
N ILE A 90 -18.48 5.35 0.31
CA ILE A 90 -17.11 5.86 0.45
C ILE A 90 -17.05 7.21 1.19
N ASP A 91 -18.13 7.98 1.21
CA ASP A 91 -18.23 9.25 1.95
C ASP A 91 -18.35 9.07 3.47
N ALA A 92 -18.59 7.85 3.96
CA ALA A 92 -18.53 7.51 5.37
C ALA A 92 -17.09 7.38 5.91
N PHE A 93 -16.11 7.29 5.01
CA PHE A 93 -14.72 7.21 5.40
C PHE A 93 -14.18 8.59 5.83
N GLN A 94 -13.23 8.55 6.74
CA GLN A 94 -12.50 9.75 7.16
C GLN A 94 -11.99 10.51 5.95
N LYS A 95 -12.19 11.83 5.93
CA LYS A 95 -11.60 12.66 4.88
C LYS A 95 -10.09 12.58 4.91
N TYR A 96 -9.51 12.42 3.74
CA TYR A 96 -8.07 12.51 3.54
C TYR A 96 -7.79 13.58 2.49
N GLU A 97 -6.97 14.56 2.85
CA GLU A 97 -6.56 15.62 1.94
C GLU A 97 -5.44 15.11 1.04
N VAL A 98 -5.80 14.80 -0.20
CA VAL A 98 -4.81 14.42 -1.22
C VAL A 98 -3.95 15.65 -1.52
N PRO A 99 -2.61 15.56 -1.39
CA PRO A 99 -1.75 16.69 -1.71
C PRO A 99 -1.94 17.14 -3.16
N ALA A 100 -1.98 18.46 -3.38
CA ALA A 100 -2.04 19.01 -4.73
C ALA A 100 -0.80 18.60 -5.54
N ASN A 101 -0.94 18.48 -6.85
CA ASN A 101 0.16 18.03 -7.71
C ASN A 101 1.38 18.95 -7.63
N SER A 102 1.18 20.26 -7.43
CA SER A 102 2.22 21.27 -7.28
C SER A 102 2.73 21.45 -5.85
N SER A 103 2.12 20.80 -4.85
CA SER A 103 2.43 21.05 -3.44
C SER A 103 3.86 20.67 -3.07
N LYS A 104 4.38 21.32 -2.02
CA LYS A 104 5.68 20.99 -1.42
C LYS A 104 5.72 19.52 -0.98
N ARG A 105 4.60 18.97 -0.47
CA ARG A 105 4.51 17.56 -0.09
C ARG A 105 4.66 16.66 -1.30
N THR A 106 3.91 16.90 -2.38
CA THR A 106 4.03 16.09 -3.61
C THR A 106 5.45 16.14 -4.16
N ARG A 107 6.11 17.33 -4.13
CA ARG A 107 7.52 17.42 -4.55
C ARG A 107 8.44 16.57 -3.66
N ALA A 108 8.29 16.64 -2.35
CA ALA A 108 9.08 15.83 -1.40
C ALA A 108 8.84 14.32 -1.59
N GLU A 109 7.59 13.90 -1.85
CA GLU A 109 7.26 12.51 -2.17
C GLU A 109 7.94 12.04 -3.46
N LEU A 110 7.92 12.86 -4.50
CA LEU A 110 8.58 12.54 -5.77
C LEU A 110 10.10 12.49 -5.64
N ASP A 111 10.70 13.40 -4.88
CA ASP A 111 12.15 13.40 -4.60
C ASP A 111 12.57 12.13 -3.83
N TYR A 112 11.77 11.73 -2.84
CA TYR A 112 11.95 10.47 -2.14
C TYR A 112 11.88 9.26 -3.07
N MET A 113 10.89 9.20 -3.95
CA MET A 113 10.73 8.10 -4.91
C MET A 113 11.89 8.04 -5.91
N LEU A 114 12.38 9.20 -6.38
CA LEU A 114 13.58 9.27 -7.23
C LEU A 114 14.82 8.72 -6.49
N GLU A 115 14.97 9.07 -5.21
CA GLU A 115 16.07 8.56 -4.37
C GLU A 115 15.96 7.06 -4.14
N LEU A 116 14.75 6.54 -3.89
CA LEU A 116 14.51 5.09 -3.83
C LEU A 116 14.97 4.40 -5.11
N GLN A 117 14.60 4.93 -6.28
CA GLN A 117 15.00 4.35 -7.56
C GLN A 117 16.49 4.46 -7.85
N ARG A 118 17.13 5.53 -7.39
CA ARG A 118 18.58 5.73 -7.55
C ARG A 118 19.37 4.73 -6.72
N THR A 119 18.87 4.36 -5.54
CA THR A 119 19.59 3.57 -4.53
C THR A 119 19.14 2.11 -4.45
N ARG A 120 18.03 1.74 -5.12
CA ARG A 120 17.53 0.35 -5.09
C ARG A 120 18.51 -0.61 -5.75
N SER A 121 18.64 -1.79 -5.14
CA SER A 121 19.37 -2.88 -5.75
C SER A 121 18.55 -3.63 -6.81
N ALA A 122 19.20 -4.48 -7.60
CA ALA A 122 18.51 -5.36 -8.56
C ALA A 122 17.60 -6.36 -7.83
N GLU A 123 18.01 -6.83 -6.66
CA GLU A 123 17.24 -7.75 -5.82
C GLU A 123 15.97 -7.06 -5.26
N GLU A 124 16.11 -5.81 -4.81
CA GLU A 124 14.94 -5.01 -4.37
C GLU A 124 13.95 -4.79 -5.50
N LEU A 125 14.44 -4.48 -6.71
CA LEU A 125 13.57 -4.33 -7.87
C LEU A 125 12.85 -5.65 -8.20
N ALA A 126 13.57 -6.77 -8.26
CA ALA A 126 13.00 -8.08 -8.54
C ALA A 126 11.94 -8.47 -7.49
N TRP A 127 12.21 -8.19 -6.22
CA TRP A 127 11.25 -8.40 -5.14
C TRP A 127 10.00 -7.53 -5.29
N CYS A 128 10.16 -6.25 -5.62
CA CYS A 128 9.02 -5.35 -5.84
C CYS A 128 8.16 -5.79 -7.03
N LEU A 129 8.76 -6.31 -8.10
CA LEU A 129 8.03 -6.86 -9.25
C LEU A 129 7.27 -8.12 -8.86
N LYS A 130 7.87 -9.03 -8.06
CA LYS A 130 7.15 -10.18 -7.49
C LYS A 130 5.94 -9.74 -6.67
N ILE A 131 6.11 -8.74 -5.77
CA ILE A 131 5.00 -8.19 -4.98
C ILE A 131 3.92 -7.57 -5.87
N ALA A 132 4.29 -6.95 -6.98
CA ALA A 132 3.34 -6.36 -7.93
C ALA A 132 2.37 -7.39 -8.54
N ASP A 133 2.78 -8.65 -8.64
CA ASP A 133 1.96 -9.73 -9.17
C ASP A 133 1.08 -10.41 -8.10
N ILE A 134 1.30 -10.07 -6.82
CA ILE A 134 0.52 -10.61 -5.70
C ILE A 134 -0.70 -9.71 -5.46
N TYR A 135 -1.78 -10.00 -6.15
CA TYR A 135 -3.08 -9.36 -5.95
C TYR A 135 -4.21 -10.36 -6.15
N TYR A 136 -5.38 -10.04 -5.63
CA TYR A 136 -6.62 -10.78 -5.88
C TYR A 136 -7.43 -10.08 -6.97
N ASP A 137 -7.81 -10.84 -7.99
CA ASP A 137 -8.67 -10.35 -9.06
C ASP A 137 -10.10 -10.87 -8.84
N PRO A 138 -11.08 -10.00 -8.54
CA PRO A 138 -12.45 -10.40 -8.28
C PRO A 138 -13.16 -11.03 -9.50
N MET A 139 -12.56 -10.98 -10.69
CA MET A 139 -13.08 -11.63 -11.90
C MET A 139 -12.57 -13.07 -12.04
N ASN A 140 -11.50 -13.47 -11.34
CA ASN A 140 -10.93 -14.82 -11.38
C ASN A 140 -11.51 -15.74 -10.31
N ILE A 141 -12.83 -15.72 -10.14
CA ILE A 141 -13.56 -16.48 -9.11
C ILE A 141 -14.15 -17.81 -9.62
N ASN A 142 -14.09 -18.07 -10.92
CA ASN A 142 -14.57 -19.33 -11.49
C ASN A 142 -13.50 -20.41 -11.34
N PRO A 143 -13.79 -21.58 -10.73
CA PRO A 143 -12.86 -22.69 -10.58
C PRO A 143 -12.24 -23.20 -11.90
N THR A 144 -12.91 -23.00 -13.02
CA THR A 144 -12.40 -23.37 -14.35
C THR A 144 -11.37 -22.38 -14.93
N ASN A 145 -11.21 -21.19 -14.29
CA ASN A 145 -10.22 -20.22 -14.71
C ASN A 145 -8.80 -20.72 -14.35
N PRO A 146 -7.84 -20.75 -15.29
CA PRO A 146 -6.46 -21.19 -14.99
C PRO A 146 -5.78 -20.42 -13.84
N LYS A 147 -6.19 -19.19 -13.58
CA LYS A 147 -5.65 -18.35 -12.51
C LYS A 147 -6.40 -18.50 -11.17
N TYR A 148 -7.43 -19.33 -11.11
CA TYR A 148 -8.29 -19.44 -9.92
C TYR A 148 -7.48 -19.79 -8.65
N ASN A 149 -6.65 -20.85 -8.72
CA ASN A 149 -5.85 -21.28 -7.58
C ASN A 149 -4.84 -20.21 -7.17
N GLN A 150 -4.06 -19.66 -8.12
CA GLN A 150 -3.10 -18.61 -7.84
C GLN A 150 -3.79 -17.38 -7.22
N ASN A 151 -4.95 -17.00 -7.72
CA ASN A 151 -5.74 -15.88 -7.19
C ASN A 151 -6.09 -16.06 -5.72
N ARG A 152 -6.39 -17.29 -5.30
CA ARG A 152 -6.70 -17.63 -3.91
C ARG A 152 -5.44 -17.78 -3.06
N ASP A 153 -4.36 -18.32 -3.61
CA ASP A 153 -3.05 -18.41 -2.94
C ASP A 153 -2.49 -17.02 -2.59
N ASN A 154 -2.70 -16.04 -3.47
CA ASN A 154 -2.31 -14.64 -3.24
C ASN A 154 -2.93 -14.03 -1.96
N LEU A 155 -4.10 -14.49 -1.52
CA LEU A 155 -4.73 -14.06 -0.27
C LEU A 155 -3.89 -14.41 0.97
N PHE A 156 -3.09 -15.48 0.88
CA PHE A 156 -2.29 -16.00 1.99
C PHE A 156 -0.88 -15.42 2.06
N TYR A 157 -0.43 -14.76 0.98
CA TYR A 157 0.96 -14.28 0.92
C TYR A 157 1.32 -13.31 2.04
N LEU A 158 0.40 -12.43 2.44
CA LEU A 158 0.66 -11.48 3.53
C LEU A 158 0.96 -12.19 4.85
N GLY A 159 0.21 -13.24 5.17
CA GLY A 159 0.37 -14.04 6.39
C GLY A 159 1.39 -15.17 6.30
N ARG A 160 2.25 -15.24 5.24
CA ARG A 160 3.23 -16.31 5.01
C ARG A 160 4.13 -16.62 6.22
N GLY A 161 4.40 -15.62 7.06
CA GLY A 161 5.20 -15.79 8.28
C GLY A 161 4.44 -16.38 9.47
N LEU A 162 3.15 -16.73 9.34
CA LEU A 162 2.40 -17.44 10.37
C LEU A 162 2.77 -18.92 10.43
N GLY A 163 3.46 -19.44 9.41
CA GLY A 163 3.92 -20.82 9.31
C GLY A 163 3.21 -21.62 8.21
N SER A 164 3.71 -22.83 7.92
CA SER A 164 3.22 -23.69 6.83
C SER A 164 1.76 -24.13 6.99
N TRP A 165 1.20 -24.07 8.18
CA TRP A 165 -0.23 -24.35 8.42
C TRP A 165 -1.14 -23.30 7.79
N TYR A 166 -0.64 -22.05 7.62
CA TYR A 166 -1.39 -20.93 7.04
C TYR A 166 -1.35 -21.03 5.51
N ALA A 167 -2.14 -21.93 4.97
CA ALA A 167 -2.25 -22.19 3.55
C ALA A 167 -3.72 -22.46 3.17
N ARG A 168 -4.08 -22.14 1.95
CA ARG A 168 -5.43 -22.25 1.40
C ARG A 168 -6.04 -23.65 1.60
N GLU A 169 -5.23 -24.68 1.38
CA GLU A 169 -5.64 -26.08 1.49
C GLU A 169 -6.04 -26.47 2.91
N ASN A 170 -5.45 -25.81 3.91
CA ASN A 170 -5.69 -26.10 5.32
C ASN A 170 -6.85 -25.27 5.89
N LEU A 171 -7.17 -24.11 5.26
CA LEU A 171 -8.00 -23.06 5.82
C LEU A 171 -9.13 -22.62 4.84
N PRO A 172 -10.08 -23.51 4.50
CA PRO A 172 -11.13 -23.21 3.53
C PRO A 172 -12.05 -22.06 3.96
N GLN A 173 -12.39 -21.93 5.26
CA GLN A 173 -13.24 -20.84 5.74
C GLN A 173 -12.49 -19.50 5.73
N THR A 174 -11.20 -19.51 6.10
CA THR A 174 -10.33 -18.34 5.98
C THR A 174 -10.22 -17.89 4.52
N THR A 175 -10.05 -18.86 3.59
CA THR A 175 -9.99 -18.58 2.16
C THR A 175 -11.24 -17.86 1.67
N GLU A 176 -12.42 -18.36 2.07
CA GLU A 176 -13.69 -17.78 1.65
C GLU A 176 -13.91 -16.38 2.25
N LEU A 177 -13.63 -16.21 3.56
CA LEU A 177 -13.70 -14.91 4.21
C LEU A 177 -12.79 -13.89 3.53
N LEU A 178 -11.51 -14.21 3.34
CA LEU A 178 -10.54 -13.30 2.72
C LEU A 178 -10.91 -13.00 1.27
N SER A 179 -11.40 -13.98 0.50
CA SER A 179 -11.86 -13.76 -0.87
C SER A 179 -12.97 -12.71 -0.93
N ARG A 180 -13.98 -12.80 -0.07
CA ARG A 180 -15.10 -11.85 0.00
C ARG A 180 -14.67 -10.47 0.48
N VAL A 181 -13.80 -10.43 1.51
CA VAL A 181 -13.29 -9.18 2.06
C VAL A 181 -12.44 -8.43 1.02
N VAL A 182 -11.54 -9.12 0.33
CA VAL A 182 -10.69 -8.49 -0.68
C VAL A 182 -11.50 -8.11 -1.92
N HIS A 183 -12.50 -8.91 -2.30
CA HIS A 183 -13.45 -8.52 -3.34
C HIS A 183 -14.11 -7.17 -3.02
N ASP A 184 -14.68 -7.03 -1.83
CA ASP A 184 -15.32 -5.79 -1.39
C ASP A 184 -14.34 -4.62 -1.36
N SER A 185 -13.13 -4.86 -0.86
CA SER A 185 -12.08 -3.84 -0.82
C SER A 185 -11.67 -3.35 -2.20
N MET A 186 -11.67 -4.23 -3.22
CA MET A 186 -11.36 -3.85 -4.60
C MET A 186 -12.47 -2.99 -5.23
N VAL A 187 -13.74 -3.25 -4.91
CA VAL A 187 -14.85 -2.38 -5.33
C VAL A 187 -14.67 -0.97 -4.77
N TYR A 188 -14.43 -0.85 -3.48
CA TYR A 188 -14.19 0.44 -2.81
C TYR A 188 -12.95 1.16 -3.36
N MET A 189 -11.89 0.43 -3.60
CA MET A 189 -10.67 0.98 -4.17
C MET A 189 -10.94 1.61 -5.55
N VAL A 190 -11.76 0.98 -6.40
CA VAL A 190 -12.14 1.55 -7.71
C VAL A 190 -12.99 2.80 -7.54
N GLU A 191 -13.97 2.81 -6.63
CA GLU A 191 -14.79 4.00 -6.35
C GLU A 191 -13.93 5.17 -5.87
N PHE A 192 -13.02 4.95 -4.94
CA PHE A 192 -12.08 5.98 -4.49
C PHE A 192 -11.22 6.49 -5.64
N LYS A 193 -10.66 5.60 -6.44
CA LYS A 193 -9.81 6.00 -7.58
C LYS A 193 -10.58 6.85 -8.60
N LEU A 194 -11.83 6.53 -8.86
CA LEU A 194 -12.70 7.32 -9.73
C LEU A 194 -13.00 8.70 -9.13
N LYS A 195 -13.29 8.77 -7.83
CA LYS A 195 -13.58 10.03 -7.13
C LYS A 195 -12.40 11.00 -7.18
N TYR A 196 -11.19 10.51 -6.90
CA TYR A 196 -10.01 11.38 -6.78
C TYR A 196 -9.29 11.58 -8.11
N ALA A 197 -9.29 10.59 -8.99
CA ALA A 197 -8.64 10.62 -10.30
C ALA A 197 -7.21 11.19 -10.27
N ARG A 198 -6.44 10.92 -9.19
CA ARG A 198 -5.07 11.44 -9.01
C ARG A 198 -4.18 10.91 -10.12
N PRO A 199 -3.37 11.78 -10.79
CA PRO A 199 -2.39 11.33 -11.76
C PRO A 199 -1.33 10.45 -11.09
N ARG A 200 -0.72 9.56 -11.85
CA ARG A 200 0.39 8.73 -11.37
C ARG A 200 1.65 9.55 -11.15
N PRO A 201 2.54 9.15 -10.22
CA PRO A 201 3.81 9.86 -9.96
C PRO A 201 4.62 10.11 -11.23
N TYR A 202 4.74 9.11 -12.11
CA TYR A 202 5.47 9.21 -13.38
C TYR A 202 4.83 10.15 -14.42
N ALA A 203 3.55 10.50 -14.25
CA ALA A 203 2.90 11.52 -15.10
C ALA A 203 3.23 12.95 -14.62
N VAL A 204 3.59 13.12 -13.35
CA VAL A 204 3.98 14.41 -12.75
C VAL A 204 5.50 14.56 -12.75
N GLU A 205 6.24 13.46 -12.61
CA GLU A 205 7.71 13.42 -12.60
C GLU A 205 8.23 12.39 -13.62
N PRO A 206 8.47 12.79 -14.88
CA PRO A 206 8.87 11.88 -15.96
C PRO A 206 10.24 11.21 -15.78
N ARG A 207 11.05 11.64 -14.81
CA ARG A 207 12.32 10.98 -14.47
C ARG A 207 12.12 9.64 -13.74
N LEU A 208 10.94 9.41 -13.18
CA LEU A 208 10.59 8.13 -12.57
C LEU A 208 10.49 7.04 -13.64
N LYS A 209 11.28 5.98 -13.47
CA LYS A 209 11.27 4.83 -14.36
C LYS A 209 10.25 3.80 -13.89
N ILE A 210 9.41 3.35 -14.80
CA ILE A 210 8.37 2.34 -14.55
C ILE A 210 8.48 1.23 -15.59
N GLU A 211 8.04 0.01 -15.24
CA GLU A 211 8.00 -1.12 -16.16
C GLU A 211 6.91 -0.93 -17.24
N LYS A 212 5.71 -0.54 -16.80
CA LYS A 212 4.58 -0.24 -17.67
C LYS A 212 3.61 0.75 -17.01
N PRO A 213 2.97 1.62 -17.79
CA PRO A 213 1.89 2.46 -17.32
C PRO A 213 0.72 1.63 -16.77
N LEU A 214 0.08 2.13 -15.72
CA LEU A 214 -1.09 1.49 -15.11
C LEU A 214 -2.37 2.18 -15.59
N PRO A 215 -3.40 1.42 -16.02
CA PRO A 215 -4.58 1.95 -16.66
C PRO A 215 -5.66 2.42 -15.66
N HIS A 216 -5.27 3.15 -14.64
CA HIS A 216 -6.17 3.75 -13.64
C HIS A 216 -5.42 4.75 -12.75
N GLY A 217 -6.17 5.64 -12.08
CA GLY A 217 -5.64 6.67 -11.20
C GLY A 217 -4.77 6.13 -10.05
N SER A 218 -3.95 7.03 -9.49
CA SER A 218 -2.99 6.66 -8.44
C SER A 218 -3.67 6.41 -7.09
N PHE A 219 -4.51 7.31 -6.64
CA PHE A 219 -5.02 7.38 -5.27
C PHE A 219 -6.35 6.64 -5.07
N PRO A 220 -6.49 5.83 -4.00
CA PRO A 220 -5.46 5.31 -3.13
C PRO A 220 -4.67 4.15 -3.78
N SER A 221 -3.63 3.64 -3.10
CA SER A 221 -2.88 2.47 -3.56
C SER A 221 -3.67 1.17 -3.30
N GLY A 222 -4.04 0.44 -4.37
CA GLY A 222 -4.81 -0.79 -4.25
C GLY A 222 -4.07 -1.91 -3.52
N HIS A 223 -2.77 -2.11 -3.83
CA HIS A 223 -1.94 -3.09 -3.13
C HIS A 223 -1.82 -2.75 -1.63
N SER A 224 -1.57 -1.47 -1.30
CA SER A 224 -1.49 -1.03 0.09
C SER A 224 -2.82 -1.22 0.82
N PHE A 225 -3.94 -0.84 0.19
CA PHE A 225 -5.26 -0.97 0.80
C PHE A 225 -5.57 -2.43 1.13
N ASN A 226 -5.42 -3.34 0.16
CA ASN A 226 -5.68 -4.75 0.36
C ASN A 226 -4.73 -5.40 1.37
N SER A 227 -3.44 -5.06 1.34
CA SER A 227 -2.48 -5.60 2.30
C SER A 227 -2.81 -5.16 3.74
N TYR A 228 -3.16 -3.89 3.95
CA TYR A 228 -3.56 -3.41 5.28
C TYR A 228 -4.92 -3.96 5.72
N VAL A 229 -5.88 -4.16 4.81
CA VAL A 229 -7.15 -4.84 5.13
C VAL A 229 -6.88 -6.26 5.61
N ASN A 230 -6.07 -7.03 4.88
CA ASN A 230 -5.67 -8.38 5.29
C ASN A 230 -4.93 -8.38 6.62
N ALA A 231 -3.96 -7.48 6.81
CA ALA A 231 -3.21 -7.37 8.07
C ALA A 231 -4.14 -7.08 9.26
N GLU A 232 -5.11 -6.17 9.11
CA GLU A 232 -6.09 -5.86 10.13
C GLU A 232 -7.00 -7.04 10.48
N ILE A 233 -7.40 -7.86 9.50
CA ILE A 233 -8.17 -9.07 9.71
C ILE A 233 -7.33 -10.13 10.44
N LEU A 234 -6.14 -10.42 9.93
CA LEU A 234 -5.25 -11.43 10.51
C LEU A 234 -4.76 -11.06 11.91
N ALA A 235 -4.51 -9.77 12.17
CA ALA A 235 -4.13 -9.30 13.51
C ALA A 235 -5.25 -9.47 14.56
N ARG A 236 -6.51 -9.64 14.15
CA ARG A 236 -7.60 -10.00 15.09
C ARG A 236 -7.68 -11.50 15.36
N LEU A 237 -7.12 -12.31 14.46
CA LEU A 237 -6.99 -13.77 14.63
C LEU A 237 -5.71 -14.15 15.37
N ALA A 238 -4.65 -13.37 15.21
CA ALA A 238 -3.34 -13.55 15.85
C ALA A 238 -2.82 -12.20 16.40
N PRO A 239 -3.38 -11.68 17.51
CA PRO A 239 -3.03 -10.37 18.05
C PRO A 239 -1.54 -10.23 18.42
N GLU A 240 -0.91 -11.31 18.85
CA GLU A 240 0.52 -11.38 19.16
C GLU A 240 1.43 -11.21 17.94
N ARG A 241 0.89 -11.40 16.73
CA ARG A 241 1.60 -11.22 15.45
C ARG A 241 1.24 -9.92 14.74
N ARG A 242 0.52 -9.01 15.43
CA ARG A 242 0.05 -7.76 14.84
C ARG A 242 1.18 -6.93 14.23
N ALA A 243 2.27 -6.76 14.96
CA ALA A 243 3.40 -5.96 14.48
C ALA A 243 3.99 -6.53 13.18
N ASP A 244 4.20 -7.84 13.13
CA ASP A 244 4.74 -8.51 11.95
C ASP A 244 3.81 -8.38 10.74
N LEU A 245 2.50 -8.55 10.95
CA LEU A 245 1.48 -8.43 9.90
C LEU A 245 1.40 -7.01 9.34
N MET A 246 1.47 -5.99 10.21
CA MET A 246 1.49 -4.60 9.79
C MET A 246 2.77 -4.24 9.03
N ASN A 247 3.93 -4.77 9.46
CA ASN A 247 5.19 -4.61 8.74
C ASN A 247 5.12 -5.25 7.35
N ALA A 248 4.56 -6.46 7.23
CA ALA A 248 4.35 -7.10 5.94
C ALA A 248 3.43 -6.26 5.01
N ALA A 249 2.38 -5.63 5.55
CA ALA A 249 1.54 -4.74 4.76
C ALA A 249 2.28 -3.46 4.32
N GLN A 250 3.16 -2.93 5.18
CA GLN A 250 4.02 -1.79 4.85
C GLN A 250 5.04 -2.13 3.76
N GLU A 251 5.56 -3.36 3.73
CA GLU A 251 6.42 -3.84 2.64
C GLU A 251 5.70 -3.77 1.28
N PHE A 252 4.42 -4.19 1.22
CA PHE A 252 3.61 -4.04 0.00
C PHE A 252 3.47 -2.56 -0.41
N ALA A 253 3.17 -1.69 0.53
CA ALA A 253 3.04 -0.26 0.27
C ALA A 253 4.34 0.33 -0.28
N TRP A 254 5.45 0.09 0.40
CA TRP A 254 6.77 0.56 0.01
C TRP A 254 7.21 0.04 -1.36
N SER A 255 6.89 -1.22 -1.70
CA SER A 255 7.20 -1.77 -3.02
C SER A 255 6.61 -0.93 -4.16
N ARG A 256 5.44 -0.31 -3.94
CA ARG A 256 4.75 0.51 -4.95
C ARG A 256 5.41 1.88 -5.13
N GLU A 257 5.98 2.42 -4.07
CA GLU A 257 6.75 3.67 -4.07
C GLU A 257 8.09 3.46 -4.78
N LEU A 258 8.79 2.37 -4.46
CA LEU A 258 10.05 1.99 -5.08
C LEU A 258 9.91 1.71 -6.59
N LEU A 259 8.76 1.16 -7.03
CA LEU A 259 8.42 1.00 -8.44
C LEU A 259 8.01 2.32 -9.14
N GLY A 260 7.84 3.42 -8.42
CA GLY A 260 7.47 4.71 -8.99
C GLY A 260 6.00 4.83 -9.39
N VAL A 261 5.12 3.95 -8.90
CA VAL A 261 3.72 3.86 -9.36
C VAL A 261 2.69 4.41 -8.38
N HIS A 262 3.08 4.64 -7.12
CA HIS A 262 2.24 5.26 -6.08
C HIS A 262 3.05 6.22 -5.23
N TYR A 263 2.42 7.33 -4.83
CA TYR A 263 2.99 8.26 -3.86
C TYR A 263 2.93 7.66 -2.44
N PRO A 264 3.84 8.04 -1.52
CA PRO A 264 3.71 7.73 -0.08
C PRO A 264 2.35 8.07 0.50
N SER A 265 1.76 9.22 0.13
CA SER A 265 0.41 9.61 0.58
C SER A 265 -0.70 8.70 0.06
N ASP A 266 -0.55 8.03 -1.10
CA ASP A 266 -1.50 7.01 -1.57
C ASP A 266 -1.48 5.79 -0.64
N SER A 267 -0.28 5.40 -0.18
CA SER A 267 -0.06 4.28 0.75
C SER A 267 -0.61 4.59 2.14
N GLU A 268 -0.38 5.81 2.65
CA GLU A 268 -0.83 6.22 3.97
C GLU A 268 -2.35 6.34 4.05
N ALA A 269 -2.99 6.95 3.04
CA ALA A 269 -4.45 6.96 2.95
C ALA A 269 -5.03 5.54 2.93
N SER A 270 -4.38 4.62 2.21
CA SER A 270 -4.76 3.21 2.15
C SER A 270 -4.71 2.55 3.53
N ARG A 271 -3.65 2.81 4.31
CA ARG A 271 -3.50 2.31 5.70
C ARG A 271 -4.62 2.79 6.61
N ILE A 272 -4.91 4.08 6.58
CA ILE A 272 -5.95 4.70 7.40
C ILE A 272 -7.33 4.14 7.04
N TRP A 273 -7.64 4.10 5.75
CA TRP A 273 -8.95 3.64 5.28
C TRP A 273 -9.13 2.13 5.39
N ALA A 274 -8.06 1.33 5.29
CA ALA A 274 -8.13 -0.10 5.52
C ALA A 274 -8.57 -0.42 6.96
N ALA A 275 -8.00 0.26 7.96
CA ALA A 275 -8.41 0.10 9.35
C ALA A 275 -9.88 0.47 9.56
N GLN A 276 -10.35 1.54 8.91
CA GLN A 276 -11.74 1.97 8.99
C GLN A 276 -12.68 1.02 8.23
N PHE A 277 -12.26 0.54 7.05
CA PHE A 277 -13.01 -0.44 6.27
C PHE A 277 -13.25 -1.71 7.09
N VAL A 278 -12.20 -2.24 7.73
CA VAL A 278 -12.33 -3.43 8.57
C VAL A 278 -13.25 -3.17 9.79
N LYS A 279 -13.20 -1.96 10.38
CA LYS A 279 -14.17 -1.59 11.42
C LYS A 279 -15.61 -1.66 10.89
N PHE A 280 -15.89 -1.18 9.69
CA PHE A 280 -17.22 -1.25 9.09
C PHE A 280 -17.66 -2.69 8.78
N LEU A 281 -16.73 -3.57 8.40
CA LEU A 281 -17.04 -4.99 8.23
C LEU A 281 -17.58 -5.61 9.50
N PHE A 282 -17.03 -5.28 10.68
CA PHE A 282 -17.52 -5.78 11.98
C PHE A 282 -18.90 -5.23 12.38
N GLU A 283 -19.45 -4.25 11.68
CA GLU A 283 -20.85 -3.82 11.83
C GLU A 283 -21.82 -4.75 11.06
N ASN A 284 -21.31 -5.56 10.12
CA ASN A 284 -22.10 -6.48 9.33
C ASN A 284 -22.24 -7.84 10.03
N LYS A 285 -23.49 -8.24 10.31
CA LYS A 285 -23.79 -9.48 11.05
C LYS A 285 -23.32 -10.74 10.32
N GLN A 286 -23.34 -10.77 8.98
CA GLN A 286 -22.85 -11.92 8.21
C GLN A 286 -21.33 -12.01 8.32
N PHE A 287 -20.63 -10.90 8.17
CA PHE A 287 -19.17 -10.87 8.35
C PHE A 287 -18.77 -11.38 9.73
N VAL A 288 -19.43 -10.92 10.79
CA VAL A 288 -19.14 -11.37 12.17
C VAL A 288 -19.34 -12.88 12.31
N ARG A 289 -20.40 -13.48 11.76
CA ARG A 289 -20.62 -14.94 11.77
C ARG A 289 -19.50 -15.69 11.05
N ASP A 290 -19.13 -15.23 9.86
CA ASP A 290 -18.10 -15.86 9.05
C ASP A 290 -16.71 -15.73 9.72
N PHE A 291 -16.44 -14.57 10.36
CA PHE A 291 -15.21 -14.36 11.13
C PHE A 291 -15.11 -15.28 12.37
N GLU A 292 -16.22 -15.50 13.10
CA GLU A 292 -16.24 -16.45 14.23
C GLU A 292 -16.05 -17.90 13.76
N ALA A 293 -16.51 -18.26 12.56
CA ALA A 293 -16.23 -19.55 11.96
C ALA A 293 -14.73 -19.71 11.64
N VAL A 294 -14.10 -18.68 11.10
CA VAL A 294 -12.65 -18.64 10.87
C VAL A 294 -11.86 -18.77 12.19
N LYS A 295 -12.28 -18.08 13.26
CA LYS A 295 -11.63 -18.25 14.58
C LYS A 295 -11.65 -19.71 15.06
N LYS A 296 -12.76 -20.42 14.87
CA LYS A 296 -12.87 -21.85 15.22
C LYS A 296 -11.95 -22.71 14.35
N GLU A 297 -11.89 -22.43 13.03
CA GLU A 297 -10.97 -23.10 12.11
C GLU A 297 -9.52 -22.93 12.56
N TRP A 298 -9.10 -21.70 12.90
CA TRP A 298 -7.75 -21.40 13.37
C TRP A 298 -7.40 -22.11 14.67
N ALA A 299 -8.35 -22.16 15.63
CA ALA A 299 -8.15 -22.88 16.90
C ALA A 299 -7.90 -24.38 16.70
N GLN A 300 -8.42 -24.97 15.62
CA GLN A 300 -8.23 -26.38 15.29
C GLN A 300 -6.96 -26.65 14.47
N LYS A 301 -6.55 -25.71 13.63
CA LYS A 301 -5.50 -25.90 12.62
C LYS A 301 -4.16 -25.31 12.99
N ARG A 302 -4.15 -24.27 13.84
CA ARG A 302 -2.92 -23.62 14.29
C ARG A 302 -2.16 -24.55 15.24
N PRO A 303 -0.86 -24.80 15.00
CA PRO A 303 -0.01 -25.53 15.92
C PRO A 303 0.02 -24.86 17.30
N LYS A 304 0.03 -25.69 18.35
CA LYS A 304 0.12 -25.23 19.74
C LYS A 304 1.50 -24.72 20.07
#